data_48512239ef3e1e7b8a0387994b2224a9
#
_entry.id   48512239ef3e1e7b8a0387994b2224a9
#
_cell.length_a   1.000
_cell.length_b   1.000
_cell.length_c   1.000
_cell.angle_alpha   90.00
_cell.angle_beta   90.00
_cell.angle_gamma   90.00
#
_symmetry.space_group_name_H-M   'P 1'
#
loop_
_entity.id
_entity.type
_entity.pdbx_description
1 polymer ?
#
loop_
_entity_poly.entity_id
_entity_poly.type
_entity_poly.pdbx_seq_one_letter_code
_entity_poly.pdbx_strand_id
1 'polypeptide(L)'
;MTQTEDIIYHVEDNIATITMNRPKKLNAIDDDMVRAIMAAMDRFDMDDEAHTAILCGNGRAFCSGADVRARQLRSQEDLRSKGGPSAKDAKSGDIFLRSVNWKPVIAAVHGYVLGLGLGLAFDAELVVAEAGTKFQVTETPRGLSGSGKYMNLLAYRGMGSFATEVTLTGRFFTAEEAHAAGVVDRVAPAGQYLEAARELAKAINKNPPLAVRASVMQRRWQIDDNRREAVRYQGLNKLYLSEDFAEIGRAHV
;
A
#
# COMPACT_ATOMS: atom_id res chain seq x y z
N MET A 1 21.56 -6.31 21.56
CA MET A 1 21.12 -5.67 20.31
C MET A 1 19.66 -5.35 20.48
N THR A 2 19.29 -4.11 20.67
CA THR A 2 17.89 -3.66 20.76
C THR A 2 17.24 -3.96 19.42
N GLN A 3 16.26 -4.86 19.40
CA GLN A 3 15.38 -5.07 18.25
C GLN A 3 14.66 -3.72 18.02
N THR A 4 15.04 -3.01 16.96
CA THR A 4 14.28 -1.85 16.50
C THR A 4 12.93 -2.37 16.00
N GLU A 5 11.83 -1.83 16.51
CA GLU A 5 10.50 -2.20 16.06
C GLU A 5 10.37 -1.92 14.56
N ASP A 6 9.85 -2.89 13.80
CA ASP A 6 9.64 -2.76 12.35
C ASP A 6 8.56 -1.71 12.02
N ILE A 7 7.67 -1.42 12.96
CA ILE A 7 6.67 -0.35 12.90
C ILE A 7 6.79 0.51 14.16
N ILE A 8 6.83 1.81 13.98
CA ILE A 8 6.75 2.81 15.06
C ILE A 8 5.34 3.40 15.03
N TYR A 9 4.68 3.44 16.19
CA TYR A 9 3.36 4.04 16.36
C TYR A 9 3.44 5.18 17.38
N HIS A 10 3.04 6.38 16.98
CA HIS A 10 3.04 7.57 17.83
C HIS A 10 1.75 8.38 17.60
N VAL A 11 1.16 8.93 18.66
CA VAL A 11 -0.03 9.81 18.57
C VAL A 11 0.31 11.19 19.08
N GLU A 12 -0.05 12.19 18.30
CA GLU A 12 0.07 13.61 18.63
C GLU A 12 -1.06 14.38 17.93
N ASP A 13 -1.69 15.36 18.59
CA ASP A 13 -2.78 16.18 18.02
C ASP A 13 -3.95 15.34 17.45
N ASN A 14 -4.30 14.23 18.08
CA ASN A 14 -5.28 13.24 17.60
C ASN A 14 -4.93 12.61 16.23
N ILE A 15 -3.66 12.61 15.86
CA ILE A 15 -3.13 12.02 14.64
C ILE A 15 -2.17 10.90 15.01
N ALA A 16 -2.48 9.66 14.61
CA ALA A 16 -1.56 8.55 14.71
C ALA A 16 -0.55 8.60 13.55
N THR A 17 0.74 8.58 13.85
CA THR A 17 1.79 8.39 12.85
C THR A 17 2.27 6.94 12.91
N ILE A 18 2.04 6.20 11.85
CA ILE A 18 2.42 4.79 11.69
C ILE A 18 3.58 4.74 10.70
N THR A 19 4.78 4.45 11.21
CA THR A 19 6.01 4.53 10.41
C THR A 19 6.60 3.15 10.17
N MET A 20 6.72 2.73 8.91
CA MET A 20 7.50 1.56 8.52
C MET A 20 8.99 1.85 8.77
N ASN A 21 9.67 0.98 9.54
CA ASN A 21 11.00 1.25 10.06
C ASN A 21 12.02 0.16 9.74
N ARG A 22 12.08 -0.24 8.48
CA ARG A 22 13.12 -1.13 7.91
C ARG A 22 13.93 -0.41 6.81
N PRO A 23 14.55 0.77 7.09
CA PRO A 23 15.17 1.62 6.06
C PRO A 23 16.29 0.90 5.29
N LYS A 24 17.04 0.00 5.92
CA LYS A 24 18.09 -0.80 5.27
C LYS A 24 17.55 -1.77 4.22
N LYS A 25 16.28 -2.16 4.31
CA LYS A 25 15.56 -2.99 3.34
C LYS A 25 14.56 -2.18 2.50
N LEU A 26 14.66 -0.85 2.48
CA LEU A 26 13.71 0.05 1.81
C LEU A 26 12.26 -0.27 2.19
N ASN A 27 12.01 -0.61 3.45
CA ASN A 27 10.71 -1.00 4.00
C ASN A 27 10.02 -2.15 3.23
N ALA A 28 10.82 -3.09 2.68
CA ALA A 28 10.29 -4.28 2.01
C ALA A 28 9.44 -5.11 2.98
N ILE A 29 8.32 -5.63 2.46
CA ILE A 29 7.27 -6.30 3.23
C ILE A 29 7.43 -7.81 3.15
N ASP A 30 7.86 -8.43 4.25
CA ASP A 30 7.75 -9.87 4.52
C ASP A 30 6.49 -10.17 5.35
N ASP A 31 6.32 -11.42 5.77
CA ASP A 31 5.14 -11.82 6.54
C ASP A 31 5.11 -11.21 7.94
N ASP A 32 6.28 -10.94 8.55
CA ASP A 32 6.38 -10.25 9.86
C ASP A 32 5.96 -8.80 9.74
N MET A 33 6.42 -8.09 8.70
CA MET A 33 6.02 -6.72 8.42
C MET A 33 4.52 -6.62 8.14
N VAL A 34 3.91 -7.58 7.43
CA VAL A 34 2.45 -7.61 7.25
C VAL A 34 1.75 -7.67 8.60
N ARG A 35 2.17 -8.60 9.48
CA ARG A 35 1.59 -8.72 10.83
C ARG A 35 1.76 -7.46 11.65
N ALA A 36 2.93 -6.83 11.58
CA ALA A 36 3.21 -5.58 12.30
C ALA A 36 2.35 -4.41 11.80
N ILE A 37 2.18 -4.26 10.48
CA ILE A 37 1.29 -3.24 9.89
C ILE A 37 -0.16 -3.51 10.31
N MET A 38 -0.63 -4.75 10.25
CA MET A 38 -1.99 -5.12 10.66
C MET A 38 -2.23 -4.79 12.14
N ALA A 39 -1.29 -5.16 13.01
CA ALA A 39 -1.38 -4.85 14.44
C ALA A 39 -1.39 -3.34 14.72
N ALA A 40 -0.60 -2.55 13.99
CA ALA A 40 -0.60 -1.10 14.11
C ALA A 40 -1.94 -0.48 13.63
N MET A 41 -2.53 -1.02 12.56
CA MET A 41 -3.84 -0.57 12.07
C MET A 41 -4.98 -0.97 13.02
N ASP A 42 -4.95 -2.18 13.58
CA ASP A 42 -5.90 -2.62 14.60
C ASP A 42 -5.78 -1.73 15.87
N ARG A 43 -4.55 -1.41 16.30
CA ARG A 43 -4.30 -0.46 17.39
C ARG A 43 -4.89 0.91 17.07
N PHE A 44 -4.60 1.47 15.90
CA PHE A 44 -5.15 2.77 15.48
C PHE A 44 -6.68 2.77 15.46
N ASP A 45 -7.29 1.72 14.95
CA ASP A 45 -8.75 1.62 14.89
C ASP A 45 -9.39 1.69 16.28
N MET A 46 -8.74 1.11 17.30
CA MET A 46 -9.22 1.04 18.69
C MET A 46 -8.70 2.17 19.59
N ASP A 47 -7.77 3.01 19.12
CA ASP A 47 -7.14 4.07 19.91
C ASP A 47 -8.04 5.32 19.98
N ASP A 48 -8.67 5.58 21.11
CA ASP A 48 -9.62 6.70 21.28
C ASP A 48 -8.96 8.08 21.13
N GLU A 49 -7.64 8.18 21.34
CA GLU A 49 -6.88 9.42 21.19
C GLU A 49 -6.55 9.74 19.72
N ALA A 50 -6.72 8.79 18.80
CA ALA A 50 -6.37 8.96 17.39
C ALA A 50 -7.63 9.01 16.51
N HIS A 51 -7.80 10.08 15.74
CA HIS A 51 -8.94 10.27 14.83
C HIS A 51 -8.55 10.02 13.37
N THR A 52 -7.33 10.35 12.97
CA THR A 52 -6.77 10.15 11.63
C THR A 52 -5.38 9.52 11.77
N ALA A 53 -4.98 8.66 10.81
CA ALA A 53 -3.62 8.16 10.76
C ALA A 53 -2.85 8.71 9.56
N ILE A 54 -1.52 8.86 9.74
CA ILE A 54 -0.54 9.07 8.68
C ILE A 54 0.32 7.83 8.60
N LEU A 55 0.29 7.14 7.46
CA LEU A 55 1.16 6.01 7.16
C LEU A 55 2.36 6.49 6.36
N CYS A 56 3.56 6.27 6.86
CA CYS A 56 4.80 6.71 6.21
C CYS A 56 5.92 5.67 6.34
N GLY A 57 7.10 5.96 5.78
CA GLY A 57 8.27 5.09 5.86
C GLY A 57 9.51 5.86 6.25
N ASN A 58 10.40 5.25 7.02
CA ASN A 58 11.73 5.79 7.32
C ASN A 58 12.73 5.46 6.20
N GLY A 59 13.73 6.35 6.01
CA GLY A 59 14.85 6.14 5.09
C GLY A 59 14.58 6.68 3.68
N ARG A 60 15.06 5.98 2.63
CA ARG A 60 15.06 6.47 1.25
C ARG A 60 13.82 6.14 0.45
N ALA A 61 12.89 5.39 1.03
CA ALA A 61 11.70 4.94 0.32
C ALA A 61 10.52 4.77 1.29
N PHE A 62 9.34 5.04 0.81
CA PHE A 62 8.14 4.62 1.51
C PHE A 62 8.11 3.09 1.63
N CYS A 63 8.13 2.37 0.50
CA CYS A 63 8.16 0.91 0.48
C CYS A 63 8.54 0.36 -0.90
N SER A 64 9.49 -0.56 -0.95
CA SER A 64 9.94 -1.22 -2.19
C SER A 64 9.09 -2.43 -2.60
N GLY A 65 8.00 -2.71 -1.88
CA GLY A 65 7.11 -3.83 -2.17
C GLY A 65 7.37 -5.07 -1.34
N ALA A 66 6.95 -6.24 -1.85
CA ALA A 66 7.19 -7.51 -1.18
C ALA A 66 8.70 -7.82 -1.08
N ASP A 67 9.14 -8.34 0.06
CA ASP A 67 10.51 -8.86 0.21
C ASP A 67 10.68 -10.07 -0.72
N VAL A 68 11.42 -9.87 -1.82
CA VAL A 68 11.60 -10.87 -2.88
C VAL A 68 12.23 -12.15 -2.34
N ARG A 69 13.25 -12.03 -1.47
CA ARG A 69 13.94 -13.19 -0.91
C ARG A 69 13.03 -14.02 -0.01
N ALA A 70 12.24 -13.34 0.83
CA ALA A 70 11.34 -14.01 1.76
C ALA A 70 10.08 -14.59 1.09
N ARG A 71 9.60 -14.03 -0.01
CA ARG A 71 8.27 -14.32 -0.56
C ARG A 71 8.28 -14.89 -1.99
N GLN A 72 9.22 -14.51 -2.86
CA GLN A 72 9.26 -14.95 -4.27
C GLN A 72 10.21 -16.12 -4.53
N LEU A 73 11.31 -16.23 -3.77
CA LEU A 73 12.30 -17.29 -3.93
C LEU A 73 11.94 -18.56 -3.15
N ARG A 74 10.66 -18.79 -2.91
CA ARG A 74 10.15 -20.03 -2.31
C ARG A 74 10.28 -21.19 -3.29
N SER A 75 10.44 -22.40 -2.74
CA SER A 75 10.40 -23.61 -3.57
C SER A 75 9.05 -23.75 -4.29
N GLN A 76 9.02 -24.49 -5.40
CA GLN A 76 7.76 -24.80 -6.10
C GLN A 76 6.74 -25.48 -5.17
N GLU A 77 7.20 -26.29 -4.23
CA GLU A 77 6.36 -26.96 -3.24
C GLU A 77 5.75 -25.96 -2.25
N ASP A 78 6.55 -25.01 -1.73
CA ASP A 78 6.06 -23.91 -0.90
C ASP A 78 5.04 -23.04 -1.64
N LEU A 79 5.31 -22.73 -2.91
CA LEU A 79 4.38 -21.94 -3.74
C LEU A 79 3.06 -22.66 -3.98
N ARG A 80 3.08 -24.01 -4.14
CA ARG A 80 1.86 -24.82 -4.28
C ARG A 80 1.06 -24.89 -2.99
N SER A 81 1.72 -25.05 -1.85
CA SER A 81 1.07 -25.21 -0.54
C SER A 81 0.62 -23.88 0.06
N LYS A 82 1.47 -22.84 0.00
CA LYS A 82 1.23 -21.52 0.63
C LYS A 82 0.62 -20.49 -0.31
N GLY A 83 0.62 -20.76 -1.63
CA GLY A 83 0.24 -19.79 -2.66
C GLY A 83 1.39 -18.88 -3.07
N GLY A 84 1.10 -17.92 -3.96
CA GLY A 84 2.09 -16.96 -4.46
C GLY A 84 2.57 -15.95 -3.40
N PRO A 85 3.20 -14.84 -3.85
CA PRO A 85 3.76 -13.82 -2.95
C PRO A 85 2.79 -13.22 -1.93
N SER A 86 1.49 -13.35 -2.15
CA SER A 86 0.41 -12.95 -1.23
C SER A 86 -0.05 -14.12 -0.36
N ALA A 87 0.84 -14.79 0.35
CA ALA A 87 0.57 -16.01 1.10
C ALA A 87 -0.82 -16.07 1.77
N LYS A 88 -1.41 -17.28 1.86
CA LYS A 88 -2.76 -17.50 2.42
C LYS A 88 -2.94 -16.92 3.83
N ASP A 89 -1.86 -16.88 4.62
CA ASP A 89 -1.87 -16.42 6.01
C ASP A 89 -1.62 -14.91 6.15
N ALA A 90 -1.13 -14.25 5.10
CA ALA A 90 -0.85 -12.84 5.09
C ALA A 90 -1.94 -12.10 4.29
N LYS A 91 -3.05 -11.79 4.92
CA LYS A 91 -4.19 -11.06 4.35
C LYS A 91 -3.86 -9.58 4.12
N SER A 92 -2.72 -9.30 3.48
CA SER A 92 -2.25 -7.94 3.21
C SER A 92 -3.22 -7.10 2.36
N GLY A 93 -4.17 -7.77 1.70
CA GLY A 93 -5.24 -7.10 0.95
C GLY A 93 -6.38 -6.55 1.79
N ASP A 94 -6.49 -6.99 3.05
CA ASP A 94 -7.66 -6.70 3.90
C ASP A 94 -7.32 -5.75 5.06
N ILE A 95 -6.12 -5.16 5.08
CA ILE A 95 -5.64 -4.33 6.20
C ILE A 95 -6.65 -3.25 6.58
N PHE A 96 -7.17 -2.52 5.58
CA PHE A 96 -8.12 -1.43 5.81
C PHE A 96 -9.57 -1.88 5.97
N LEU A 97 -9.92 -3.07 5.47
CA LEU A 97 -11.29 -3.60 5.53
C LEU A 97 -11.66 -4.22 6.88
N ARG A 98 -10.67 -4.53 7.71
CA ARG A 98 -10.87 -5.07 9.06
C ARG A 98 -11.28 -4.03 10.08
N SER A 99 -11.19 -2.76 9.72
CA SER A 99 -11.57 -1.64 10.57
C SER A 99 -13.04 -1.74 11.01
N VAL A 100 -13.32 -1.46 12.26
CA VAL A 100 -14.67 -1.36 12.81
C VAL A 100 -15.09 0.09 13.08
N ASN A 101 -14.11 0.97 13.29
CA ASN A 101 -14.33 2.40 13.54
C ASN A 101 -14.16 3.26 12.29
N TRP A 102 -13.60 2.68 11.21
CA TRP A 102 -13.48 3.33 9.89
C TRP A 102 -12.77 4.69 9.93
N LYS A 103 -11.71 4.78 10.71
CA LYS A 103 -10.92 6.01 10.81
C LYS A 103 -10.10 6.23 9.54
N PRO A 104 -9.98 7.47 9.03
CA PRO A 104 -9.25 7.76 7.80
C PRO A 104 -7.75 7.59 7.94
N VAL A 105 -7.11 7.16 6.87
CA VAL A 105 -5.65 7.03 6.73
C VAL A 105 -5.16 7.87 5.57
N ILE A 106 -4.08 8.61 5.78
CA ILE A 106 -3.35 9.36 4.76
C ILE A 106 -2.01 8.66 4.55
N ALA A 107 -1.72 8.20 3.34
CA ALA A 107 -0.39 7.73 3.00
C ALA A 107 0.51 8.92 2.64
N ALA A 108 1.56 9.14 3.43
CA ALA A 108 2.59 10.14 3.17
C ALA A 108 3.82 9.44 2.58
N VAL A 109 4.04 9.60 1.29
CA VAL A 109 4.98 8.77 0.53
C VAL A 109 6.12 9.57 -0.09
N HIS A 110 7.31 8.93 -0.18
CA HIS A 110 8.51 9.53 -0.77
C HIS A 110 9.40 8.46 -1.39
N GLY A 111 10.33 8.88 -2.24
CA GLY A 111 11.33 8.03 -2.86
C GLY A 111 10.72 6.96 -3.75
N TYR A 112 10.61 5.73 -3.29
CA TYR A 112 10.06 4.59 -4.05
C TYR A 112 8.81 4.03 -3.41
N VAL A 113 7.78 3.77 -4.22
CA VAL A 113 6.48 3.20 -3.84
C VAL A 113 6.14 2.10 -4.84
N LEU A 114 6.52 0.85 -4.54
CA LEU A 114 6.53 -0.21 -5.53
C LEU A 114 5.65 -1.41 -5.13
N GLY A 115 4.96 -2.00 -6.09
CA GLY A 115 4.21 -3.25 -5.93
C GLY A 115 3.30 -3.27 -4.70
N LEU A 116 3.55 -4.14 -3.73
CA LEU A 116 2.76 -4.21 -2.50
C LEU A 116 2.74 -2.89 -1.71
N GLY A 117 3.84 -2.12 -1.75
CA GLY A 117 3.91 -0.79 -1.15
C GLY A 117 3.01 0.22 -1.87
N LEU A 118 2.91 0.12 -3.19
CA LEU A 118 1.96 0.92 -3.98
C LEU A 118 0.51 0.56 -3.59
N GLY A 119 0.21 -0.72 -3.49
CA GLY A 119 -1.11 -1.16 -3.04
C GLY A 119 -1.46 -0.64 -1.65
N LEU A 120 -0.52 -0.66 -0.71
CA LEU A 120 -0.72 -0.14 0.64
C LEU A 120 -0.97 1.37 0.63
N ALA A 121 -0.22 2.13 -0.18
CA ALA A 121 -0.39 3.59 -0.28
C ALA A 121 -1.75 3.97 -0.87
N PHE A 122 -2.18 3.30 -1.94
CA PHE A 122 -3.42 3.66 -2.65
C PHE A 122 -4.70 3.05 -2.04
N ASP A 123 -4.57 2.08 -1.12
CA ASP A 123 -5.69 1.65 -0.26
C ASP A 123 -6.09 2.75 0.75
N ALA A 124 -5.15 3.62 1.16
CA ALA A 124 -5.43 4.75 2.05
C ALA A 124 -6.45 5.74 1.43
N GLU A 125 -7.13 6.52 2.25
CA GLU A 125 -8.12 7.49 1.78
C GLU A 125 -7.48 8.58 0.94
N LEU A 126 -6.33 9.10 1.37
CA LEU A 126 -5.59 10.15 0.68
C LEU A 126 -4.12 9.77 0.55
N VAL A 127 -3.48 10.26 -0.51
CA VAL A 127 -2.05 10.09 -0.78
C VAL A 127 -1.40 11.44 -0.95
N VAL A 128 -0.44 11.75 -0.09
CA VAL A 128 0.45 12.91 -0.22
C VAL A 128 1.82 12.39 -0.63
N ALA A 129 2.31 12.80 -1.78
CA ALA A 129 3.62 12.38 -2.28
C ALA A 129 4.63 13.54 -2.24
N GLU A 130 5.87 13.21 -1.91
CA GLU A 130 6.99 14.11 -2.16
C GLU A 130 7.23 14.24 -3.67
N ALA A 131 7.57 15.43 -4.14
CA ALA A 131 7.93 15.69 -5.53
C ALA A 131 9.04 14.73 -6.00
N GLY A 132 8.89 14.16 -7.19
CA GLY A 132 9.83 13.21 -7.76
C GLY A 132 9.72 11.77 -7.21
N THR A 133 8.77 11.48 -6.30
CA THR A 133 8.48 10.11 -5.87
C THR A 133 8.18 9.22 -7.07
N LYS A 134 8.76 8.01 -7.08
CA LYS A 134 8.63 7.04 -8.16
C LYS A 134 7.73 5.88 -7.76
N PHE A 135 6.73 5.64 -8.58
CA PHE A 135 5.77 4.55 -8.43
C PHE A 135 5.96 3.51 -9.52
N GLN A 136 5.61 2.25 -9.22
CA GLN A 136 5.58 1.18 -10.22
C GLN A 136 4.62 0.07 -9.80
N VAL A 137 3.81 -0.41 -10.74
CA VAL A 137 3.12 -1.69 -10.64
C VAL A 137 4.11 -2.76 -11.09
N THR A 138 4.67 -3.49 -10.15
CA THR A 138 5.80 -4.43 -10.39
C THR A 138 5.36 -5.82 -10.81
N GLU A 139 4.08 -6.12 -10.78
CA GLU A 139 3.53 -7.45 -10.97
C GLU A 139 3.66 -7.91 -12.42
N THR A 140 3.24 -7.09 -13.37
CA THR A 140 3.28 -7.44 -14.81
C THR A 140 4.70 -7.73 -15.30
N PRO A 141 5.72 -6.88 -15.03
CA PRO A 141 7.10 -7.19 -15.38
C PRO A 141 7.67 -8.44 -14.69
N ARG A 142 6.99 -8.95 -13.65
CA ARG A 142 7.41 -10.15 -12.91
C ARG A 142 6.58 -11.38 -13.23
N GLY A 143 5.86 -11.39 -14.34
CA GLY A 143 5.02 -12.51 -14.77
C GLY A 143 3.79 -12.72 -13.88
N LEU A 144 3.35 -11.69 -13.15
CA LEU A 144 2.14 -11.70 -12.32
C LEU A 144 1.12 -10.72 -12.87
N SER A 145 -0.16 -10.90 -12.50
CA SER A 145 -1.21 -9.95 -12.85
C SER A 145 -1.31 -8.84 -11.80
N GLY A 146 -1.14 -7.59 -12.25
CA GLY A 146 -1.39 -6.40 -11.43
C GLY A 146 -2.85 -5.92 -11.44
N SER A 147 -3.69 -6.51 -12.30
CA SER A 147 -5.04 -5.99 -12.58
C SER A 147 -6.02 -6.12 -11.41
N GLY A 148 -5.96 -7.21 -10.64
CA GLY A 148 -6.95 -7.48 -9.60
C GLY A 148 -6.87 -6.58 -8.37
N LYS A 149 -5.71 -5.99 -8.10
CA LYS A 149 -5.52 -5.09 -6.96
C LYS A 149 -5.14 -3.67 -7.42
N TYR A 150 -4.04 -3.55 -8.16
CA TYR A 150 -3.42 -2.24 -8.38
C TYR A 150 -4.12 -1.44 -9.45
N MET A 151 -4.46 -2.05 -10.59
CA MET A 151 -5.16 -1.37 -11.67
C MET A 151 -6.53 -0.84 -11.20
N ASN A 152 -7.28 -1.63 -10.43
CA ASN A 152 -8.57 -1.20 -9.90
C ASN A 152 -8.43 -0.04 -8.89
N LEU A 153 -7.42 -0.08 -8.01
CA LEU A 153 -7.16 1.01 -7.09
C LEU A 153 -6.79 2.31 -7.81
N LEU A 154 -5.91 2.23 -8.80
CA LEU A 154 -5.52 3.37 -9.61
C LEU A 154 -6.70 3.93 -10.41
N ALA A 155 -7.50 3.06 -11.06
CA ALA A 155 -8.67 3.45 -11.83
C ALA A 155 -9.80 4.02 -10.97
N TYR A 156 -9.94 3.55 -9.72
CA TYR A 156 -10.89 4.12 -8.77
C TYR A 156 -10.51 5.56 -8.36
N ARG A 157 -9.20 5.83 -8.22
CA ARG A 157 -8.70 7.14 -7.76
C ARG A 157 -8.63 8.17 -8.89
N GLY A 158 -8.32 7.76 -10.11
CA GLY A 158 -8.03 8.67 -11.20
C GLY A 158 -8.42 8.14 -12.57
N MET A 159 -7.67 8.54 -13.60
CA MET A 159 -7.97 8.18 -14.98
C MET A 159 -7.72 6.69 -15.26
N GLY A 160 -8.75 5.96 -15.67
CA GLY A 160 -8.66 4.52 -15.96
C GLY A 160 -7.67 4.19 -17.10
N SER A 161 -7.51 5.06 -18.10
CA SER A 161 -6.50 4.90 -19.16
C SER A 161 -5.08 4.94 -18.63
N PHE A 162 -4.77 5.87 -17.72
CA PHE A 162 -3.48 5.94 -17.03
C PHE A 162 -3.23 4.68 -16.19
N ALA A 163 -4.24 4.25 -15.42
CA ALA A 163 -4.16 3.02 -14.63
C ALA A 163 -3.84 1.80 -15.49
N THR A 164 -4.51 1.69 -16.65
CA THR A 164 -4.31 0.60 -17.60
C THR A 164 -2.89 0.63 -18.19
N GLU A 165 -2.45 1.79 -18.67
CA GLU A 165 -1.12 1.95 -19.26
C GLU A 165 -0.02 1.55 -18.27
N VAL A 166 0.03 2.17 -17.08
CA VAL A 166 1.11 1.90 -16.11
C VAL A 166 1.09 0.46 -15.58
N THR A 167 -0.08 -0.19 -15.55
CA THR A 167 -0.20 -1.59 -15.13
C THR A 167 0.28 -2.54 -16.22
N LEU A 168 -0.10 -2.33 -17.49
CA LEU A 168 0.26 -3.24 -18.58
C LEU A 168 1.72 -3.09 -18.98
N THR A 169 2.25 -1.86 -18.99
CA THR A 169 3.66 -1.61 -19.32
C THR A 169 4.61 -1.90 -18.16
N GLY A 170 4.13 -1.81 -16.93
CA GLY A 170 4.98 -1.89 -15.74
C GLY A 170 6.04 -0.78 -15.65
N ARG A 171 5.87 0.32 -16.40
CA ARG A 171 6.80 1.44 -16.35
C ARG A 171 6.77 2.16 -15.00
N PHE A 172 7.84 2.85 -14.69
CA PHE A 172 7.82 3.85 -13.63
C PHE A 172 6.95 5.04 -14.03
N PHE A 173 6.30 5.65 -13.02
CA PHE A 173 5.62 6.94 -13.14
C PHE A 173 5.92 7.80 -11.92
N THR A 174 5.84 9.12 -12.07
CA THR A 174 6.21 10.07 -11.02
C THR A 174 5.00 10.52 -10.21
N ALA A 175 5.27 11.20 -9.08
CA ALA A 175 4.22 11.84 -8.27
C ALA A 175 3.43 12.88 -9.08
N GLU A 176 4.10 13.61 -9.96
CA GLU A 176 3.51 14.63 -10.81
C GLU A 176 2.59 14.01 -11.87
N GLU A 177 3.02 12.94 -12.55
CA GLU A 177 2.18 12.18 -13.49
C GLU A 177 0.95 11.60 -12.78
N ALA A 178 1.15 11.00 -11.60
CA ALA A 178 0.08 10.42 -10.81
C ALA A 178 -0.92 11.48 -10.31
N HIS A 179 -0.44 12.67 -9.96
CA HIS A 179 -1.28 13.80 -9.55
C HIS A 179 -2.08 14.35 -10.75
N ALA A 180 -1.43 14.54 -11.88
CA ALA A 180 -2.11 14.96 -13.12
C ALA A 180 -3.19 13.97 -13.57
N ALA A 181 -3.00 12.66 -13.29
CA ALA A 181 -3.98 11.61 -13.54
C ALA A 181 -5.05 11.48 -12.43
N GLY A 182 -4.99 12.27 -11.37
CA GLY A 182 -5.93 12.25 -10.23
C GLY A 182 -5.68 11.10 -9.24
N VAL A 183 -4.59 10.35 -9.36
CA VAL A 183 -4.28 9.20 -8.52
C VAL A 183 -3.64 9.62 -7.19
N VAL A 184 -2.78 10.64 -7.21
CA VAL A 184 -2.18 11.26 -6.01
C VAL A 184 -2.92 12.54 -5.69
N ASP A 185 -3.31 12.75 -4.43
CA ASP A 185 -4.14 13.87 -4.00
C ASP A 185 -3.33 15.18 -3.89
N ARG A 186 -2.09 15.09 -3.40
CA ARG A 186 -1.17 16.24 -3.29
C ARG A 186 0.26 15.85 -3.60
N VAL A 187 0.97 16.73 -4.27
CA VAL A 187 2.43 16.70 -4.40
C VAL A 187 3.02 17.81 -3.55
N ALA A 188 3.88 17.47 -2.62
CA ALA A 188 4.57 18.42 -1.74
C ALA A 188 6.04 18.57 -2.14
N PRO A 189 6.65 19.75 -1.91
CA PRO A 189 8.09 19.91 -2.11
C PRO A 189 8.92 18.91 -1.30
N ALA A 190 10.18 18.70 -1.71
CA ALA A 190 11.11 17.80 -1.03
C ALA A 190 11.18 18.10 0.47
N GLY A 191 11.06 17.06 1.29
CA GLY A 191 11.08 17.14 2.75
C GLY A 191 9.80 17.66 3.41
N GLN A 192 8.77 18.09 2.64
CA GLN A 192 7.56 18.70 3.20
C GLN A 192 6.31 17.79 3.17
N TYR A 193 6.41 16.60 2.60
CA TYR A 193 5.28 15.69 2.41
C TYR A 193 4.61 15.25 3.72
N LEU A 194 5.38 15.06 4.80
CA LEU A 194 4.83 14.73 6.12
C LEU A 194 4.02 15.89 6.71
N GLU A 195 4.52 17.12 6.58
CA GLU A 195 3.79 18.30 7.07
C GLU A 195 2.51 18.51 6.25
N ALA A 196 2.57 18.40 4.92
CA ALA A 196 1.39 18.45 4.08
C ALA A 196 0.35 17.37 4.42
N ALA A 197 0.78 16.17 4.82
CA ALA A 197 -0.11 15.13 5.33
C ALA A 197 -0.71 15.49 6.70
N ARG A 198 0.07 16.11 7.61
CA ARG A 198 -0.43 16.60 8.91
C ARG A 198 -1.47 17.71 8.74
N GLU A 199 -1.26 18.64 7.81
CA GLU A 199 -2.25 19.68 7.50
C GLU A 199 -3.58 19.07 7.04
N LEU A 200 -3.54 18.05 6.17
CA LEU A 200 -4.74 17.32 5.75
C LEU A 200 -5.42 16.61 6.93
N ALA A 201 -4.66 15.92 7.77
CA ALA A 201 -5.18 15.24 8.93
C ALA A 201 -5.87 16.22 9.91
N LYS A 202 -5.22 17.38 10.16
CA LYS A 202 -5.82 18.46 10.98
C LYS A 202 -7.11 19.01 10.35
N ALA A 203 -7.16 19.12 9.02
CA ALA A 203 -8.38 19.56 8.32
C ALA A 203 -9.51 18.53 8.44
N ILE A 204 -9.21 17.24 8.35
CA ILE A 204 -10.18 16.15 8.56
C ILE A 204 -10.68 16.16 9.99
N ASN A 205 -9.80 16.30 10.98
CA ASN A 205 -10.12 16.26 12.41
C ASN A 205 -11.00 17.45 12.88
N LYS A 206 -11.15 18.50 12.07
CA LYS A 206 -12.12 19.58 12.33
C LYS A 206 -13.57 19.17 12.09
N ASN A 207 -13.80 18.07 11.36
CA ASN A 207 -15.14 17.60 11.05
C ASN A 207 -15.65 16.62 12.12
N PRO A 208 -16.99 16.46 12.27
CA PRO A 208 -17.57 15.48 13.18
C PRO A 208 -17.07 14.07 12.87
N PRO A 209 -16.46 13.36 13.83
CA PRO A 209 -15.76 12.10 13.56
C PRO A 209 -16.68 10.99 13.02
N LEU A 210 -17.93 10.92 13.44
CA LEU A 210 -18.88 9.92 12.95
C LEU A 210 -19.23 10.14 11.47
N ALA A 211 -19.34 11.38 11.03
CA ALA A 211 -19.58 11.69 9.61
C ALA A 211 -18.37 11.31 8.74
N VAL A 212 -17.14 11.59 9.22
CA VAL A 212 -15.91 11.17 8.56
C VAL A 212 -15.85 9.66 8.45
N ARG A 213 -16.08 8.93 9.55
CA ARG A 213 -16.05 7.46 9.60
C ARG A 213 -17.09 6.83 8.67
N ALA A 214 -18.31 7.36 8.60
CA ALA A 214 -19.34 6.89 7.68
C ALA A 214 -18.90 7.04 6.21
N SER A 215 -18.25 8.16 5.86
CA SER A 215 -17.73 8.40 4.52
C SER A 215 -16.59 7.44 4.16
N VAL A 216 -15.67 7.18 5.12
CA VAL A 216 -14.60 6.20 4.96
C VAL A 216 -15.15 4.79 4.74
N MET A 217 -16.14 4.39 5.54
CA MET A 217 -16.79 3.08 5.42
C MET A 217 -17.39 2.88 4.02
N GLN A 218 -18.14 3.87 3.51
CA GLN A 218 -18.75 3.80 2.18
C GLN A 218 -17.70 3.66 1.08
N ARG A 219 -16.63 4.47 1.16
CA ARG A 219 -15.51 4.40 0.21
C ARG A 219 -14.87 3.02 0.19
N ARG A 220 -14.52 2.48 1.36
CA ARG A 220 -13.82 1.19 1.47
C ARG A 220 -14.68 0.03 0.98
N TRP A 221 -15.98 0.03 1.26
CA TRP A 221 -16.90 -0.98 0.75
C TRP A 221 -17.02 -0.94 -0.76
N GLN A 222 -17.11 0.23 -1.36
CA GLN A 222 -17.15 0.35 -2.82
C GLN A 222 -15.87 -0.19 -3.48
N ILE A 223 -14.71 0.08 -2.90
CA ILE A 223 -13.43 -0.48 -3.39
C ILE A 223 -13.40 -2.00 -3.22
N ASP A 224 -13.90 -2.52 -2.11
CA ASP A 224 -13.92 -3.97 -1.84
C ASP A 224 -14.82 -4.73 -2.80
N ASP A 225 -15.99 -4.22 -3.12
CA ASP A 225 -16.89 -4.84 -4.10
C ASP A 225 -16.23 -4.96 -5.47
N ASN A 226 -15.62 -3.88 -5.96
CA ASN A 226 -14.87 -3.90 -7.23
C ASN A 226 -13.70 -4.90 -7.19
N ARG A 227 -13.01 -4.99 -6.06
CA ARG A 227 -11.89 -5.91 -5.88
C ARG A 227 -12.33 -7.36 -5.82
N ARG A 228 -13.44 -7.68 -5.16
CA ARG A 228 -13.98 -9.04 -5.06
C ARG A 228 -14.36 -9.57 -6.44
N GLU A 229 -14.97 -8.76 -7.28
CA GLU A 229 -15.27 -9.12 -8.66
C GLU A 229 -13.99 -9.44 -9.45
N ALA A 230 -12.99 -8.54 -9.40
CA ALA A 230 -11.72 -8.75 -10.09
C ALA A 230 -11.00 -10.02 -9.64
N VAL A 231 -11.02 -10.34 -8.34
CA VAL A 231 -10.41 -11.55 -7.78
C VAL A 231 -11.10 -12.83 -8.26
N ARG A 232 -12.41 -12.82 -8.52
CA ARG A 232 -13.11 -13.98 -9.12
C ARG A 232 -12.51 -14.38 -10.46
N TYR A 233 -12.09 -13.41 -11.27
CA TYR A 233 -11.44 -13.68 -12.56
C TYR A 233 -9.95 -14.00 -12.43
N GLN A 234 -9.28 -13.53 -11.39
CA GLN A 234 -7.86 -13.85 -11.13
C GLN A 234 -7.65 -15.25 -10.55
N GLY A 235 -8.59 -15.81 -9.81
CA GLY A 235 -8.43 -17.08 -9.09
C GLY A 235 -8.12 -18.29 -9.95
N LEU A 236 -8.34 -18.19 -11.27
CA LEU A 236 -8.02 -19.22 -12.25
C LEU A 236 -6.55 -19.19 -12.73
N ASN A 237 -5.84 -18.07 -12.55
CA ASN A 237 -4.50 -17.86 -13.10
C ASN A 237 -3.44 -18.03 -11.99
N LYS A 238 -2.91 -19.24 -11.86
CA LYS A 238 -1.78 -19.53 -10.97
C LYS A 238 -0.45 -19.08 -11.61
N LEU A 239 -0.36 -17.84 -12.06
CA LEU A 239 0.80 -17.28 -12.76
C LEU A 239 2.12 -17.46 -11.99
N TYR A 240 2.06 -17.45 -10.64
CA TYR A 240 3.23 -17.72 -9.78
C TYR A 240 3.80 -19.15 -9.92
N LEU A 241 3.13 -20.05 -10.66
CA LEU A 241 3.61 -21.38 -11.01
C LEU A 241 4.10 -21.46 -12.46
N SER A 242 4.05 -20.37 -13.23
CA SER A 242 4.53 -20.32 -14.62
C SER A 242 6.05 -20.35 -14.70
N GLU A 243 6.56 -20.75 -15.85
CA GLU A 243 8.00 -20.71 -16.15
C GLU A 243 8.51 -19.27 -16.17
N ASP A 244 7.74 -18.33 -16.72
CA ASP A 244 8.06 -16.90 -16.77
C ASP A 244 8.33 -16.34 -15.36
N PHE A 245 7.44 -16.63 -14.40
CA PHE A 245 7.64 -16.19 -13.02
C PHE A 245 8.91 -16.77 -12.38
N ALA A 246 9.20 -18.05 -12.66
CA ALA A 246 10.38 -18.73 -12.14
C ALA A 246 11.68 -18.18 -12.76
N GLU A 247 11.66 -17.85 -14.06
CA GLU A 247 12.81 -17.28 -14.79
C GLU A 247 13.12 -15.87 -14.32
N ILE A 248 12.11 -15.01 -14.24
CA ILE A 248 12.24 -13.62 -13.75
C ILE A 248 12.74 -13.61 -12.31
N GLY A 249 12.25 -14.50 -11.45
CA GLY A 249 12.71 -14.63 -10.07
C GLY A 249 14.21 -14.92 -9.98
N ARG A 250 14.76 -15.74 -10.89
CA ARG A 250 16.20 -16.06 -10.98
C ARG A 250 17.05 -14.89 -11.47
N ALA A 251 16.52 -14.08 -12.38
CA ALA A 251 17.24 -12.93 -12.94
C ALA A 251 17.40 -11.75 -11.96
N HIS A 252 16.68 -11.76 -10.83
CA HIS A 252 16.69 -10.69 -9.82
C HIS A 252 17.49 -11.05 -8.54
N VAL A 253 18.25 -12.14 -8.56
CA VAL A 253 19.17 -12.60 -7.51
C VAL A 253 20.60 -12.27 -7.84
#